data_274bf0a6c056bcf54bc3ffe1048b6c79
#
_entry.id   274bf0a6c056bcf54bc3ffe1048b6c79
#
_cell.length_a   1.000
_cell.length_b   1.000
_cell.length_c   1.000
_cell.angle_alpha   90.00
_cell.angle_beta   90.00
_cell.angle_gamma   90.00
#
_symmetry.space_group_name_H-M   'P 1'
#
loop_
_entity.id
_entity.type
_entity.pdbx_description
1 polymer ?
#
loop_
_entity_poly.entity_id
_entity_poly.type
_entity_poly.pdbx_seq_one_letter_code
_entity_poly.pdbx_strand_id
1 'polypeptide(L)'
;MISQFYDWLEVRTGVGEFVRNKKAQAVPANVYFYCFGGISFFIILMQVLTGVFMLFFYTANPQEALQSIEYMSNEVSFGWLFRNAHRWGSTLLLATVLTHMVTVFYRKAYRNPREFNWISGVLQFLVVFLFVVSGIILPWDWRAYWSYAIWVDYVATWPIIGEPVKNVLLDTFTIYRIFMIHVVILPIILFLLLYFHFVMIKKHGISEPL
;
A
#
# COMPACT_ATOMS: atom_id res chain seq x y z
N MET A 1 20.66 14.64 -29.51
CA MET A 1 20.05 13.34 -29.20
C MET A 1 19.36 13.35 -27.82
N ILE A 2 20.03 13.73 -26.74
CA ILE A 2 19.42 13.78 -25.38
C ILE A 2 18.30 14.82 -25.31
N SER A 3 18.47 16.02 -25.90
CA SER A 3 17.43 17.06 -25.95
C SER A 3 16.18 16.59 -26.70
N GLN A 4 16.36 15.97 -27.86
CA GLN A 4 15.24 15.44 -28.67
C GLN A 4 14.47 14.34 -27.95
N PHE A 5 15.14 13.48 -27.18
CA PHE A 5 14.51 12.46 -26.35
C PHE A 5 13.76 13.11 -25.19
N TYR A 6 14.32 14.13 -24.57
CA TYR A 6 13.65 14.90 -23.51
C TYR A 6 12.39 15.61 -24.04
N ASP A 7 12.48 16.28 -25.17
CA ASP A 7 11.35 16.95 -25.83
C ASP A 7 10.25 15.93 -26.23
N TRP A 8 10.68 14.78 -26.73
CA TRP A 8 9.78 13.68 -27.08
C TRP A 8 9.01 13.14 -25.83
N LEU A 9 9.71 12.97 -24.70
CA LEU A 9 9.11 12.60 -23.43
C LEU A 9 8.17 13.69 -22.91
N GLU A 10 8.62 14.94 -22.95
CA GLU A 10 7.86 16.08 -22.43
C GLU A 10 6.51 16.23 -23.12
N VAL A 11 6.49 16.17 -24.44
CA VAL A 11 5.25 16.25 -25.25
C VAL A 11 4.25 15.14 -24.86
N ARG A 12 4.73 13.96 -24.45
CA ARG A 12 3.88 12.79 -24.13
C ARG A 12 3.51 12.68 -22.69
N THR A 13 4.40 13.08 -21.80
CA THR A 13 4.24 12.88 -20.35
C THR A 13 3.95 14.18 -19.59
N GLY A 14 4.38 15.33 -20.11
CA GLY A 14 4.31 16.61 -19.41
C GLY A 14 5.12 16.65 -18.11
N VAL A 15 6.09 15.73 -17.93
CA VAL A 15 6.86 15.58 -16.70
C VAL A 15 7.68 16.82 -16.37
N GLY A 16 8.31 17.45 -17.36
CA GLY A 16 9.10 18.66 -17.12
C GLY A 16 8.21 19.86 -16.80
N GLU A 17 7.04 19.98 -17.43
CA GLU A 17 6.04 20.98 -17.05
C GLU A 17 5.49 20.68 -15.63
N PHE A 18 5.25 19.42 -15.31
CA PHE A 18 4.88 18.98 -13.97
C PHE A 18 5.91 19.39 -12.91
N VAL A 19 7.19 19.21 -13.17
CA VAL A 19 8.28 19.59 -12.25
C VAL A 19 8.44 21.12 -12.17
N ARG A 20 8.29 21.85 -13.28
CA ARG A 20 8.42 23.32 -13.34
C ARG A 20 7.23 24.04 -12.69
N ASN A 21 6.01 23.55 -12.88
CA ASN A 21 4.80 24.17 -12.33
C ASN A 21 4.63 23.81 -10.83
N LYS A 22 5.36 24.52 -9.98
CA LYS A 22 5.26 24.44 -8.51
C LYS A 22 4.00 25.06 -7.91
N LYS A 23 3.02 25.48 -8.71
CA LYS A 23 1.77 26.02 -8.17
C LYS A 23 1.03 24.92 -7.43
N ALA A 24 0.99 25.04 -6.10
CA ALA A 24 0.14 24.21 -5.29
C ALA A 24 -1.32 24.34 -5.79
N GLN A 25 -1.99 23.23 -5.98
CA GLN A 25 -3.42 23.22 -6.27
C GLN A 25 -4.15 23.90 -5.10
N ALA A 26 -5.04 24.86 -5.40
CA ALA A 26 -5.88 25.48 -4.37
C ALA A 26 -6.73 24.39 -3.70
N VAL A 27 -6.60 24.28 -2.38
CA VAL A 27 -7.43 23.37 -1.59
C VAL A 27 -8.71 24.11 -1.24
N PRO A 28 -9.91 23.56 -1.51
CA PRO A 28 -11.17 24.20 -1.17
C PRO A 28 -11.28 24.50 0.33
N ALA A 29 -11.98 25.58 0.70
CA ALA A 29 -12.11 26.03 2.09
C ALA A 29 -12.70 24.98 3.05
N ASN A 30 -13.51 24.05 2.55
CA ASN A 30 -14.09 22.94 3.33
C ASN A 30 -13.14 21.73 3.38
N VAL A 31 -11.98 21.90 4.02
CA VAL A 31 -10.85 20.97 4.03
C VAL A 31 -11.16 19.61 4.66
N TYR A 32 -12.09 19.54 5.60
CA TYR A 32 -12.30 18.36 6.45
C TYR A 32 -12.55 17.05 5.69
N PHE A 33 -13.21 17.10 4.54
CA PHE A 33 -13.50 15.91 3.73
C PHE A 33 -12.43 15.60 2.65
N TYR A 34 -11.43 16.46 2.47
CA TYR A 34 -10.38 16.28 1.46
C TYR A 34 -9.07 15.75 2.05
N CYS A 35 -8.93 15.78 3.38
CA CYS A 35 -7.67 15.47 4.04
C CYS A 35 -7.36 13.96 4.10
N PHE A 36 -8.35 13.07 3.89
CA PHE A 36 -8.13 11.61 4.01
C PHE A 36 -7.06 11.07 3.07
N GLY A 37 -6.95 11.59 1.85
CA GLY A 37 -5.86 11.23 0.94
C GLY A 37 -4.49 11.63 1.48
N GLY A 38 -4.37 12.84 2.03
CA GLY A 38 -3.15 13.34 2.67
C GLY A 38 -2.80 12.58 3.94
N ILE A 39 -3.80 12.27 4.79
CA ILE A 39 -3.62 11.44 5.99
C ILE A 39 -3.13 10.04 5.60
N SER A 40 -3.76 9.41 4.60
CA SER A 40 -3.33 8.10 4.10
C SER A 40 -1.89 8.13 3.60
N PHE A 41 -1.50 9.16 2.86
CA PHE A 41 -0.11 9.32 2.40
C PHE A 41 0.87 9.49 3.57
N PHE A 42 0.53 10.29 4.57
CA PHE A 42 1.34 10.43 5.77
C PHE A 42 1.51 9.09 6.50
N ILE A 43 0.42 8.32 6.65
CA ILE A 43 0.49 6.99 7.27
C ILE A 43 1.36 6.05 6.42
N ILE A 44 1.31 6.09 5.08
CA ILE A 44 2.21 5.31 4.21
C ILE A 44 3.67 5.63 4.52
N LEU A 45 4.04 6.89 4.66
CA LEU A 45 5.41 7.27 5.02
C LEU A 45 5.81 6.73 6.40
N MET A 46 4.91 6.78 7.38
CA MET A 46 5.13 6.18 8.70
C MET A 46 5.27 4.66 8.64
N GLN A 47 4.50 3.98 7.78
CA GLN A 47 4.64 2.54 7.57
C GLN A 47 5.99 2.17 6.95
N VAL A 48 6.48 2.96 6.00
CA VAL A 48 7.83 2.77 5.44
C VAL A 48 8.89 2.94 6.51
N LEU A 49 8.83 4.04 7.28
CA LEU A 49 9.81 4.32 8.33
C LEU A 49 9.85 3.22 9.40
N THR A 50 8.69 2.83 9.90
CA THR A 50 8.57 1.78 10.92
C THR A 50 8.95 0.41 10.36
N GLY A 51 8.57 0.12 9.11
CA GLY A 51 8.93 -1.11 8.42
C GLY A 51 10.44 -1.25 8.19
N VAL A 52 11.11 -0.17 7.76
CA VAL A 52 12.56 -0.16 7.59
C VAL A 52 13.27 -0.42 8.93
N PHE A 53 12.80 0.18 10.04
CA PHE A 53 13.34 -0.15 11.36
C PHE A 53 13.19 -1.66 11.68
N MET A 54 12.03 -2.23 11.40
CA MET A 54 11.77 -3.65 11.68
C MET A 54 12.65 -4.59 10.85
N LEU A 55 13.09 -4.20 9.65
CA LEU A 55 13.97 -5.00 8.80
C LEU A 55 15.32 -5.35 9.45
N PHE A 56 15.81 -4.51 10.35
CA PHE A 56 17.09 -4.78 11.04
C PHE A 56 17.01 -5.93 12.05
N PHE A 57 15.82 -6.31 12.46
CA PHE A 57 15.61 -7.27 13.55
C PHE A 57 14.80 -8.51 13.12
N TYR A 58 13.98 -8.40 12.06
CA TYR A 58 13.08 -9.47 11.65
C TYR A 58 13.80 -10.56 10.84
N THR A 59 13.56 -11.81 11.21
CA THR A 59 14.08 -13.00 10.50
C THR A 59 12.92 -13.73 9.81
N ALA A 60 12.95 -13.80 8.48
CA ALA A 60 11.90 -14.43 7.67
C ALA A 60 12.05 -15.96 7.60
N ASN A 61 11.95 -16.62 8.75
CA ASN A 61 12.06 -18.08 8.90
C ASN A 61 10.94 -18.58 9.81
N PRO A 62 10.23 -19.68 9.48
CA PRO A 62 9.14 -20.20 10.31
C PRO A 62 9.52 -20.48 11.76
N GLN A 63 10.77 -20.88 12.04
CA GLN A 63 11.27 -21.18 13.36
C GLN A 63 11.66 -19.94 14.18
N GLU A 64 12.04 -18.85 13.52
CA GLU A 64 12.66 -17.69 14.16
C GLU A 64 11.81 -16.41 14.06
N ALA A 65 10.81 -16.38 13.17
CA ALA A 65 10.04 -15.16 12.88
C ALA A 65 9.39 -14.58 14.14
N LEU A 66 8.68 -15.41 14.92
CA LEU A 66 8.04 -14.96 16.16
C LEU A 66 9.07 -14.50 17.18
N GLN A 67 10.13 -15.30 17.39
CA GLN A 67 11.19 -14.97 18.36
C GLN A 67 11.91 -13.66 17.99
N SER A 68 12.17 -13.41 16.71
CA SER A 68 12.78 -12.17 16.24
C SER A 68 11.91 -10.92 16.53
N ILE A 69 10.59 -11.06 16.41
CA ILE A 69 9.64 -9.99 16.75
C ILE A 69 9.55 -9.78 18.28
N GLU A 70 9.57 -10.86 19.06
CA GLU A 70 9.60 -10.80 20.52
C GLU A 70 10.88 -10.14 21.01
N TYR A 71 12.04 -10.54 20.49
CA TYR A 71 13.32 -9.91 20.75
C TYR A 71 13.30 -8.39 20.47
N MET A 72 12.85 -8.03 19.25
CA MET A 72 12.74 -6.61 18.89
C MET A 72 11.84 -5.84 19.86
N SER A 73 10.72 -6.45 20.30
CA SER A 73 9.74 -5.76 21.15
C SER A 73 10.18 -5.61 22.59
N ASN A 74 10.94 -6.57 23.11
CA ASN A 74 11.26 -6.66 24.54
C ASN A 74 12.68 -6.18 24.86
N GLU A 75 13.65 -6.41 23.93
CA GLU A 75 15.07 -6.18 24.19
C GLU A 75 15.62 -4.95 23.46
N VAL A 76 14.97 -4.53 22.34
CA VAL A 76 15.45 -3.38 21.56
C VAL A 76 14.81 -2.09 22.05
N SER A 77 15.64 -1.06 22.29
CA SER A 77 15.15 0.26 22.71
C SER A 77 14.13 0.81 21.71
N PHE A 78 12.93 1.16 22.19
CA PHE A 78 11.79 1.60 21.38
C PHE A 78 11.25 0.57 20.36
N GLY A 79 11.74 -0.67 20.34
CA GLY A 79 11.28 -1.70 19.40
C GLY A 79 9.77 -1.97 19.50
N TRP A 80 9.22 -2.01 20.70
CA TRP A 80 7.76 -2.11 20.94
C TRP A 80 6.98 -0.96 20.30
N LEU A 81 7.52 0.26 20.29
CA LEU A 81 6.87 1.44 19.70
C LEU A 81 6.81 1.32 18.18
N PHE A 82 7.94 1.00 17.53
CA PHE A 82 7.99 0.84 16.08
C PHE A 82 7.08 -0.30 15.61
N ARG A 83 7.11 -1.45 16.29
CA ARG A 83 6.22 -2.57 15.99
C ARG A 83 4.74 -2.19 16.12
N ASN A 84 4.35 -1.58 17.23
CA ASN A 84 2.95 -1.21 17.46
C ASN A 84 2.50 -0.10 16.51
N ALA A 85 3.33 0.90 16.23
CA ALA A 85 3.05 1.95 15.26
C ALA A 85 2.84 1.36 13.86
N HIS A 86 3.66 0.38 13.46
CA HIS A 86 3.50 -0.33 12.18
C HIS A 86 2.18 -1.10 12.14
N ARG A 87 1.90 -1.89 13.16
CA ARG A 87 0.68 -2.72 13.25
C ARG A 87 -0.60 -1.89 13.26
N TRP A 88 -0.70 -0.90 14.13
CA TRP A 88 -1.89 -0.05 14.22
C TRP A 88 -2.00 0.90 13.03
N GLY A 89 -0.87 1.39 12.55
CA GLY A 89 -0.80 2.22 11.36
C GLY A 89 -1.34 1.50 10.11
N SER A 90 -1.13 0.19 9.96
CA SER A 90 -1.70 -0.58 8.85
C SER A 90 -3.24 -0.62 8.88
N THR A 91 -3.83 -0.78 10.07
CA THR A 91 -5.29 -0.75 10.26
C THR A 91 -5.85 0.64 9.98
N LEU A 92 -5.19 1.68 10.48
CA LEU A 92 -5.57 3.07 10.22
C LEU A 92 -5.42 3.43 8.74
N LEU A 93 -4.39 2.93 8.07
CA LEU A 93 -4.20 3.14 6.63
C LEU A 93 -5.36 2.55 5.84
N LEU A 94 -5.74 1.31 6.13
CA LEU A 94 -6.88 0.67 5.46
C LEU A 94 -8.17 1.47 5.67
N ALA A 95 -8.43 1.90 6.89
CA ALA A 95 -9.62 2.68 7.23
C ALA A 95 -9.62 4.05 6.53
N THR A 96 -8.48 4.77 6.54
CA THR A 96 -8.39 6.11 5.91
C THR A 96 -8.46 6.04 4.39
N VAL A 97 -7.85 5.05 3.75
CA VAL A 97 -7.95 4.84 2.29
C VAL A 97 -9.38 4.50 1.90
N LEU A 98 -10.06 3.62 2.65
CA LEU A 98 -11.46 3.28 2.40
C LEU A 98 -12.36 4.52 2.55
N THR A 99 -12.18 5.30 3.60
CA THR A 99 -12.93 6.55 3.81
C THR A 99 -12.65 7.56 2.68
N HIS A 100 -11.40 7.65 2.23
CA HIS A 100 -11.04 8.48 1.07
C HIS A 100 -11.79 8.03 -0.19
N MET A 101 -11.80 6.74 -0.50
CA MET A 101 -12.52 6.19 -1.65
C MET A 101 -14.03 6.47 -1.58
N VAL A 102 -14.63 6.25 -0.41
CA VAL A 102 -16.07 6.55 -0.18
C VAL A 102 -16.34 8.04 -0.41
N THR A 103 -15.48 8.92 0.09
CA THR A 103 -15.61 10.38 -0.12
C THR A 103 -15.53 10.75 -1.60
N VAL A 104 -14.56 10.18 -2.34
CA VAL A 104 -14.40 10.38 -3.79
C VAL A 104 -15.63 9.89 -4.55
N PHE A 105 -16.17 8.73 -4.14
CA PHE A 105 -17.38 8.14 -4.75
C PHE A 105 -18.61 9.02 -4.53
N TYR A 106 -18.89 9.44 -3.30
CA TYR A 106 -20.03 10.31 -2.99
C TYR A 106 -19.98 11.63 -3.75
N ARG A 107 -18.79 12.21 -3.90
CA ARG A 107 -18.57 13.45 -4.64
C ARG A 107 -18.56 13.27 -6.15
N LYS A 108 -18.77 12.06 -6.65
CA LYS A 108 -18.70 11.74 -8.08
C LYS A 108 -17.38 12.21 -8.74
N ALA A 109 -16.32 12.35 -7.94
CA ALA A 109 -15.01 12.83 -8.38
C ALA A 109 -14.26 11.83 -9.27
N TYR A 110 -14.84 10.67 -9.52
CA TYR A 110 -14.37 9.67 -10.47
C TYR A 110 -14.82 9.92 -11.93
N ARG A 111 -15.70 10.92 -12.16
CA ARG A 111 -16.20 11.24 -13.50
C ARG A 111 -15.15 11.97 -14.33
N ASN A 112 -15.38 11.99 -15.64
CA ASN A 112 -14.54 12.69 -16.62
C ASN A 112 -14.14 14.10 -16.13
N PRO A 113 -12.84 14.44 -16.17
CA PRO A 113 -11.68 13.72 -16.75
C PRO A 113 -10.86 12.90 -15.73
N ARG A 114 -11.46 12.47 -14.58
CA ARG A 114 -10.72 11.89 -13.42
C ARG A 114 -10.83 10.37 -13.31
N GLU A 115 -11.24 9.67 -14.37
CA GLU A 115 -11.41 8.22 -14.38
C GLU A 115 -10.11 7.49 -14.02
N PHE A 116 -8.97 7.94 -14.56
CA PHE A 116 -7.66 7.35 -14.24
C PHE A 116 -7.24 7.57 -12.79
N ASN A 117 -7.66 8.70 -12.16
CA ASN A 117 -7.44 8.91 -10.72
C ASN A 117 -8.20 7.85 -9.92
N TRP A 118 -9.45 7.56 -10.29
CA TRP A 118 -10.26 6.56 -9.63
C TRP A 118 -9.66 5.16 -9.80
N ILE A 119 -9.34 4.76 -11.02
CA ILE A 119 -8.74 3.46 -11.31
C ILE A 119 -7.45 3.26 -10.53
N SER A 120 -6.54 4.25 -10.55
CA SER A 120 -5.30 4.18 -9.78
C SER A 120 -5.53 4.11 -8.28
N GLY A 121 -6.54 4.81 -7.75
CA GLY A 121 -6.94 4.74 -6.35
C GLY A 121 -7.47 3.37 -5.95
N VAL A 122 -8.29 2.73 -6.79
CA VAL A 122 -8.77 1.35 -6.57
C VAL A 122 -7.60 0.36 -6.56
N LEU A 123 -6.67 0.49 -7.50
CA LEU A 123 -5.47 -0.36 -7.54
C LEU A 123 -4.60 -0.17 -6.28
N GLN A 124 -4.42 1.07 -5.81
CA GLN A 124 -3.72 1.35 -4.55
C GLN A 124 -4.42 0.72 -3.35
N PHE A 125 -5.74 0.80 -3.28
CA PHE A 125 -6.51 0.13 -2.22
C PHE A 125 -6.27 -1.38 -2.21
N LEU A 126 -6.27 -2.04 -3.38
CA LEU A 126 -5.97 -3.48 -3.48
C LEU A 126 -4.55 -3.78 -3.00
N VAL A 127 -3.57 -2.94 -3.36
CA VAL A 127 -2.19 -3.11 -2.88
C VAL A 127 -2.10 -2.91 -1.37
N VAL A 128 -2.77 -1.90 -0.79
CA VAL A 128 -2.85 -1.70 0.66
C VAL A 128 -3.49 -2.89 1.35
N PHE A 129 -4.54 -3.46 0.77
CA PHE A 129 -5.16 -4.68 1.30
C PHE A 129 -4.17 -5.86 1.30
N LEU A 130 -3.41 -6.05 0.22
CA LEU A 130 -2.35 -7.08 0.16
C LEU A 130 -1.24 -6.84 1.19
N PHE A 131 -0.87 -5.58 1.47
CA PHE A 131 0.04 -5.25 2.57
C PHE A 131 -0.50 -5.70 3.92
N VAL A 132 -1.78 -5.46 4.20
CA VAL A 132 -2.41 -5.88 5.46
C VAL A 132 -2.42 -7.41 5.57
N VAL A 133 -2.85 -8.10 4.52
CA VAL A 133 -2.91 -9.58 4.51
C VAL A 133 -1.51 -10.19 4.69
N SER A 134 -0.53 -9.76 3.90
CA SER A 134 0.83 -10.28 4.01
C SER A 134 1.46 -9.94 5.37
N GLY A 135 1.23 -8.71 5.89
CA GLY A 135 1.75 -8.28 7.19
C GLY A 135 1.17 -9.03 8.40
N ILE A 136 -0.08 -9.50 8.32
CA ILE A 136 -0.69 -10.35 9.35
C ILE A 136 -0.01 -11.73 9.41
N ILE A 137 0.47 -12.23 8.27
CA ILE A 137 1.09 -13.57 8.19
C ILE A 137 2.54 -13.55 8.70
N LEU A 138 3.28 -12.44 8.52
CA LEU A 138 4.72 -12.36 8.81
C LEU A 138 5.13 -12.70 10.26
N PRO A 139 4.38 -12.37 11.33
CA PRO A 139 4.72 -12.79 12.68
C PRO A 139 4.84 -14.30 12.85
N TRP A 140 4.19 -15.08 12.02
CA TRP A 140 4.14 -16.53 12.03
C TRP A 140 3.80 -17.12 13.40
N ASP A 141 3.02 -16.37 14.19
CA ASP A 141 2.41 -16.86 15.43
C ASP A 141 1.26 -17.82 15.11
N TRP A 142 0.64 -18.41 16.14
CA TRP A 142 -0.46 -19.36 15.94
C TRP A 142 -1.65 -18.73 15.17
N ARG A 143 -1.91 -17.43 15.33
CA ARG A 143 -3.00 -16.72 14.63
C ARG A 143 -2.65 -16.53 13.15
N ALA A 144 -1.42 -16.14 12.85
CA ALA A 144 -0.92 -15.99 11.49
C ALA A 144 -0.97 -17.32 10.73
N TYR A 145 -0.48 -18.39 11.37
CA TYR A 145 -0.49 -19.73 10.80
C TYR A 145 -1.92 -20.20 10.49
N TRP A 146 -2.83 -20.16 11.46
CA TRP A 146 -4.21 -20.60 11.24
C TRP A 146 -4.98 -19.69 10.29
N SER A 147 -4.73 -18.38 10.29
CA SER A 147 -5.31 -17.50 9.29
C SER A 147 -4.89 -17.91 7.88
N TYR A 148 -3.61 -18.18 7.68
CA TYR A 148 -3.09 -18.65 6.39
C TYR A 148 -3.67 -20.02 6.01
N ALA A 149 -3.63 -20.99 6.91
CA ALA A 149 -4.14 -22.35 6.68
C ALA A 149 -5.63 -22.35 6.30
N ILE A 150 -6.46 -21.61 7.03
CA ILE A 150 -7.90 -21.51 6.76
C ILE A 150 -8.15 -20.91 5.35
N TRP A 151 -7.41 -19.86 4.96
CA TRP A 151 -7.55 -19.30 3.61
C TRP A 151 -7.15 -20.29 2.52
N VAL A 152 -6.08 -21.02 2.72
CA VAL A 152 -5.61 -22.04 1.78
C VAL A 152 -6.62 -23.19 1.65
N ASP A 153 -7.16 -23.66 2.77
CA ASP A 153 -8.18 -24.70 2.79
C ASP A 153 -9.51 -24.22 2.19
N TYR A 154 -9.90 -22.95 2.41
CA TYR A 154 -11.06 -22.36 1.75
C TYR A 154 -10.90 -22.35 0.22
N VAL A 155 -9.73 -21.97 -0.29
CA VAL A 155 -9.44 -22.01 -1.73
C VAL A 155 -9.56 -23.43 -2.28
N ALA A 156 -9.17 -24.45 -1.53
CA ALA A 156 -9.31 -25.85 -1.94
C ALA A 156 -10.76 -26.27 -2.20
N THR A 157 -11.75 -25.60 -1.58
CA THR A 157 -13.18 -25.89 -1.81
C THR A 157 -13.70 -25.38 -3.17
N TRP A 158 -12.93 -24.59 -3.91
CA TRP A 158 -13.36 -24.06 -5.19
C TRP A 158 -13.47 -25.17 -6.24
N PRO A 159 -14.58 -25.25 -7.00
CA PRO A 159 -14.77 -26.30 -8.00
C PRO A 159 -13.65 -26.25 -9.06
N ILE A 160 -13.16 -27.40 -9.46
CA ILE A 160 -12.22 -27.64 -10.58
C ILE A 160 -10.81 -27.10 -10.32
N ILE A 161 -10.66 -25.86 -9.81
CA ILE A 161 -9.35 -25.20 -9.69
C ILE A 161 -8.84 -25.14 -8.25
N GLY A 162 -9.64 -25.51 -7.24
CA GLY A 162 -9.31 -25.33 -5.85
C GLY A 162 -8.03 -26.07 -5.43
N GLU A 163 -7.95 -27.37 -5.67
CA GLU A 163 -6.77 -28.16 -5.31
C GLU A 163 -5.50 -27.74 -6.05
N PRO A 164 -5.50 -27.51 -7.40
CA PRO A 164 -4.35 -26.95 -8.09
C PRO A 164 -3.87 -25.62 -7.50
N VAL A 165 -4.80 -24.69 -7.18
CA VAL A 165 -4.45 -23.38 -6.61
C VAL A 165 -3.92 -23.54 -5.19
N LYS A 166 -4.50 -24.42 -4.35
CA LYS A 166 -3.99 -24.75 -3.02
C LYS A 166 -2.54 -25.20 -3.07
N ASN A 167 -2.21 -26.14 -3.96
CA ASN A 167 -0.85 -26.66 -4.09
C ASN A 167 0.12 -25.54 -4.49
N VAL A 168 -0.25 -24.68 -5.46
CA VAL A 168 0.55 -23.52 -5.82
C VAL A 168 0.73 -22.57 -4.63
N LEU A 169 -0.30 -22.33 -3.83
CA LEU A 169 -0.21 -21.47 -2.65
C LEU A 169 0.76 -22.05 -1.61
N LEU A 170 0.64 -23.34 -1.28
CA LEU A 170 1.51 -23.99 -0.29
C LEU A 170 2.98 -24.04 -0.75
N ASP A 171 3.22 -24.34 -2.00
CA ASP A 171 4.58 -24.47 -2.55
C ASP A 171 5.23 -23.10 -2.82
N THR A 172 4.41 -22.08 -3.16
CA THR A 172 4.91 -20.80 -3.61
C THR A 172 4.99 -19.77 -2.50
N PHE A 173 3.99 -19.71 -1.59
CA PHE A 173 3.92 -18.68 -0.56
C PHE A 173 4.53 -19.12 0.77
N THR A 174 5.84 -19.39 0.77
CA THR A 174 6.59 -19.52 2.02
C THR A 174 6.71 -18.17 2.74
N ILE A 175 6.94 -18.19 4.05
CA ILE A 175 7.12 -16.96 4.85
C ILE A 175 8.21 -16.03 4.25
N TYR A 176 9.29 -16.61 3.73
CA TYR A 176 10.35 -15.83 3.06
C TYR A 176 9.84 -15.11 1.80
N ARG A 177 9.05 -15.78 0.98
CA ARG A 177 8.48 -15.17 -0.24
C ARG A 177 7.41 -14.13 0.09
N ILE A 178 6.58 -14.40 1.11
CA ILE A 178 5.61 -13.41 1.61
C ILE A 178 6.35 -12.17 2.12
N PHE A 179 7.45 -12.34 2.83
CA PHE A 179 8.32 -11.24 3.27
C PHE A 179 8.87 -10.45 2.07
N MET A 180 9.40 -11.11 1.06
CA MET A 180 9.90 -10.43 -0.15
C MET A 180 8.79 -9.68 -0.90
N ILE A 181 7.59 -10.24 -0.98
CA ILE A 181 6.43 -9.57 -1.56
C ILE A 181 6.09 -8.33 -0.74
N HIS A 182 6.00 -8.44 0.59
CA HIS A 182 5.63 -7.35 1.48
C HIS A 182 6.64 -6.20 1.48
N VAL A 183 7.93 -6.51 1.50
CA VAL A 183 9.00 -5.52 1.71
C VAL A 183 9.55 -4.95 0.40
N VAL A 184 9.50 -5.70 -0.71
CA VAL A 184 10.09 -5.27 -1.98
C VAL A 184 9.02 -5.04 -3.03
N ILE A 185 8.21 -6.06 -3.35
CA ILE A 185 7.32 -6.01 -4.51
C ILE A 185 6.18 -5.03 -4.28
N LEU A 186 5.46 -5.15 -3.17
CA LEU A 186 4.32 -4.28 -2.88
C LEU A 186 4.71 -2.80 -2.73
N PRO A 187 5.82 -2.42 -2.04
CA PRO A 187 6.25 -1.03 -2.00
C PRO A 187 6.56 -0.45 -3.37
N ILE A 188 7.26 -1.20 -4.23
CA ILE A 188 7.57 -0.74 -5.59
C ILE A 188 6.26 -0.45 -6.35
N ILE A 189 5.32 -1.39 -6.34
CA ILE A 189 4.02 -1.22 -7.01
C ILE A 189 3.26 -0.03 -6.42
N LEU A 190 3.20 0.09 -5.09
CA LEU A 190 2.50 1.19 -4.42
C LEU A 190 3.08 2.55 -4.79
N PHE A 191 4.41 2.72 -4.77
CA PHE A 191 5.05 3.99 -5.10
C PHE A 191 4.88 4.37 -6.59
N LEU A 192 4.91 3.40 -7.50
CA LEU A 192 4.61 3.65 -8.91
C LEU A 192 3.15 4.11 -9.10
N LEU A 193 2.21 3.46 -8.43
CA LEU A 193 0.79 3.85 -8.47
C LEU A 193 0.56 5.22 -7.82
N LEU A 194 1.21 5.51 -6.69
CA LEU A 194 1.15 6.82 -6.03
C LEU A 194 1.71 7.94 -6.93
N TYR A 195 2.85 7.70 -7.58
CA TYR A 195 3.41 8.64 -8.53
C TYR A 195 2.41 8.96 -9.64
N PHE A 196 1.84 7.94 -10.28
CA PHE A 196 0.83 8.12 -11.31
C PHE A 196 -0.42 8.84 -10.80
N HIS A 197 -0.90 8.48 -9.62
CA HIS A 197 -2.06 9.10 -8.97
C HIS A 197 -1.84 10.61 -8.72
N PHE A 198 -0.69 10.98 -8.17
CA PHE A 198 -0.35 12.39 -7.95
C PHE A 198 -0.15 13.18 -9.25
N VAL A 199 0.40 12.56 -10.29
CA VAL A 199 0.48 13.18 -11.63
C VAL A 199 -0.92 13.50 -12.15
N MET A 200 -1.87 12.57 -12.02
CA MET A 200 -3.25 12.78 -12.45
C MET A 200 -3.97 13.85 -11.62
N ILE A 201 -3.78 13.85 -10.28
CA ILE A 201 -4.32 14.90 -9.41
C ILE A 201 -3.79 16.28 -9.83
N LYS A 202 -2.50 16.38 -10.08
CA LYS A 202 -1.90 17.65 -10.51
C LYS A 202 -2.41 18.11 -11.87
N LYS A 203 -2.66 17.17 -12.79
CA LYS A 203 -3.18 17.46 -14.13
C LYS A 203 -4.65 17.89 -14.12
N HIS A 204 -5.50 17.21 -13.37
CA HIS A 204 -6.96 17.39 -13.42
C HIS A 204 -7.53 18.18 -12.23
N GLY A 205 -6.69 18.52 -11.25
CA GLY A 205 -7.12 19.21 -10.04
C GLY A 205 -7.97 18.37 -9.09
N ILE A 206 -8.31 18.97 -7.95
CA ILE A 206 -9.24 18.41 -6.97
C ILE A 206 -10.67 18.75 -7.42
N SER A 207 -11.64 17.84 -7.21
CA SER A 207 -13.03 18.13 -7.52
C SER A 207 -13.57 19.24 -6.61
N GLU A 208 -14.38 20.13 -7.17
CA GLU A 208 -15.10 21.13 -6.38
C GLU A 208 -16.05 20.46 -5.37
N PRO A 209 -16.37 21.14 -4.25
CA PRO A 209 -17.41 20.69 -3.34
C PRO A 209 -18.74 20.54 -4.09
N LEU A 210 -19.58 19.57 -3.68
CA LEU A 210 -20.97 19.46 -4.14
C LEU A 210 -21.78 20.67 -3.70
#